data_289f1a1d695637e7ab720b5190f337b0
#
_entry.id   289f1a1d695637e7ab720b5190f337b0
#
_cell.length_a   1.000
_cell.length_b   1.000
_cell.length_c   1.000
_cell.angle_alpha   90.00
_cell.angle_beta   90.00
_cell.angle_gamma   90.00
#
_symmetry.space_group_name_H-M   'P 1'
#
loop_
_entity.id
_entity.type
_entity.pdbx_description
1 polymer ?
#
loop_
_entity_poly.entity_id
_entity_poly.type
_entity_poly.pdbx_seq_one_letter_code
_entity_poly.pdbx_strand_id
1 'polypeptide(L)'
;MRRAEALREEALRAGDQPFGAVVLRGELIVGAAPSRVVTASDPTAHAEMEALRDAARRLRTRDLSGCVLVSTSRPCRMCEAAAGWAGISRMVHGESLTDAGAPR
;
A
#
# COMPACT_ATOMS: atom_id res chain seq x y z
N MET A 1 -7.46 -7.11 4.36
CA MET A 1 -6.64 -7.95 3.45
C MET A 1 -7.37 -8.34 2.16
N ARG A 2 -8.67 -8.63 2.21
CA ARG A 2 -9.43 -9.00 1.00
C ARG A 2 -9.28 -8.00 -0.14
N ARG A 3 -9.37 -6.71 0.16
CA ARG A 3 -9.23 -5.68 -0.89
C ARG A 3 -7.83 -5.68 -1.48
N ALA A 4 -6.80 -5.84 -0.64
CA ALA A 4 -5.42 -5.90 -1.11
C ALA A 4 -5.21 -7.13 -2.01
N GLU A 5 -5.79 -8.28 -1.64
CA GLU A 5 -5.71 -9.49 -2.46
C GLU A 5 -6.44 -9.33 -3.79
N ALA A 6 -7.61 -8.69 -3.77
CA ALA A 6 -8.35 -8.39 -5.01
C ALA A 6 -7.54 -7.48 -5.94
N LEU A 7 -6.82 -6.52 -5.37
CA LEU A 7 -5.93 -5.64 -6.13
C LEU A 7 -4.72 -6.38 -6.69
N ARG A 8 -4.19 -7.36 -5.96
CA ARG A 8 -3.15 -8.24 -6.48
C ARG A 8 -3.63 -9.00 -7.70
N GLU A 9 -4.84 -9.55 -7.65
CA GLU A 9 -5.44 -10.24 -8.80
C GLU A 9 -5.67 -9.29 -9.98
N GLU A 10 -6.08 -8.08 -9.69
CA GLU A 10 -6.23 -7.03 -10.71
C GLU A 10 -4.89 -6.74 -11.39
N ALA A 11 -3.80 -6.64 -10.61
CA ALA A 11 -2.46 -6.44 -11.16
C ALA A 11 -2.07 -7.59 -12.10
N LEU A 12 -2.31 -8.83 -11.68
CA LEU A 12 -2.04 -10.01 -12.52
C LEU A 12 -2.80 -9.95 -13.83
N ARG A 13 -4.08 -9.63 -13.79
CA ARG A 13 -4.91 -9.51 -15.00
C ARG A 13 -4.44 -8.41 -15.93
N ALA A 14 -3.86 -7.35 -15.37
CA ALA A 14 -3.33 -6.24 -16.16
C ALA A 14 -1.92 -6.50 -16.71
N GLY A 15 -1.32 -7.64 -16.39
CA GLY A 15 0.05 -7.95 -16.79
C GLY A 15 1.11 -7.28 -15.92
N ASP A 16 0.74 -6.88 -14.72
CA ASP A 16 1.65 -6.24 -13.78
C ASP A 16 2.13 -7.23 -12.72
N GLN A 17 2.99 -6.79 -11.82
CA GLN A 17 3.48 -7.59 -10.72
C GLN A 17 2.36 -7.92 -9.73
N PRO A 18 2.35 -9.12 -9.12
CA PRO A 18 1.21 -9.60 -8.34
C PRO A 18 1.20 -9.04 -6.92
N PHE A 19 0.98 -7.73 -6.79
CA PHE A 19 0.94 -7.06 -5.50
C PHE A 19 -0.25 -6.10 -5.42
N GLY A 20 -0.84 -5.99 -4.24
CA GLY A 20 -1.91 -5.06 -3.94
C GLY A 20 -1.74 -4.50 -2.54
N ALA A 21 -2.23 -3.28 -2.31
CA ALA A 21 -2.12 -2.63 -1.01
C ALA A 21 -3.28 -1.67 -0.77
N VAL A 22 -3.63 -1.48 0.50
CA VAL A 22 -4.62 -0.49 0.92
C VAL A 22 -4.08 0.30 2.11
N VAL A 23 -4.58 1.53 2.25
CA VAL A 23 -4.36 2.35 3.44
C VAL A 23 -5.69 2.48 4.16
N LEU A 24 -5.69 2.15 5.45
CA LEU A 24 -6.87 2.22 6.29
C LEU A 24 -6.76 3.35 7.31
N ARG A 25 -7.85 4.06 7.52
CA ARG A 25 -8.00 4.95 8.67
C ARG A 25 -9.21 4.45 9.46
N GLY A 26 -8.94 3.80 10.61
CA GLY A 26 -9.96 3.02 11.29
C GLY A 26 -10.41 1.87 10.37
N GLU A 27 -11.69 1.78 10.09
CA GLU A 27 -12.25 0.77 9.22
C GLU A 27 -12.44 1.23 7.78
N LEU A 28 -12.07 2.49 7.48
CA LEU A 28 -12.26 3.06 6.15
C LEU A 28 -11.01 2.84 5.30
N ILE A 29 -11.21 2.38 4.07
CA ILE A 29 -10.16 2.34 3.06
C ILE A 29 -10.05 3.76 2.49
N VAL A 30 -8.92 4.42 2.78
CA VAL A 30 -8.67 5.78 2.32
C VAL A 30 -7.69 5.83 1.15
N GLY A 31 -7.08 4.71 0.82
CA GLY A 31 -6.22 4.57 -0.36
C GLY A 31 -6.13 3.10 -0.75
N ALA A 32 -6.00 2.83 -2.04
CA ALA A 32 -5.93 1.46 -2.54
C ALA A 32 -5.30 1.46 -3.92
N ALA A 33 -4.45 0.48 -4.20
CA ALA A 33 -3.86 0.36 -5.52
C ALA A 33 -3.26 -1.03 -5.76
N PRO A 34 -3.30 -1.51 -7.02
CA PRO A 34 -2.44 -2.60 -7.47
C PRO A 34 -1.06 -2.05 -7.81
N SER A 35 -0.09 -2.93 -8.00
CA SER A 35 1.20 -2.55 -8.58
C SER A 35 1.00 -1.98 -9.98
N ARG A 36 1.74 -0.94 -10.31
CA ARG A 36 1.77 -0.32 -11.64
C ARG A 36 3.19 -0.20 -12.20
N VAL A 37 4.12 -0.96 -11.65
CA VAL A 37 5.52 -0.94 -12.09
C VAL A 37 5.65 -1.19 -13.59
N VAL A 38 4.96 -2.21 -14.09
CA VAL A 38 4.99 -2.57 -15.51
C VAL A 38 4.09 -1.65 -16.33
N THR A 39 2.84 -1.50 -15.92
CA THR A 39 1.84 -0.76 -16.70
C THR A 39 2.13 0.73 -16.81
N ALA A 40 2.76 1.31 -15.77
CA ALA A 40 3.16 2.73 -15.78
C ALA A 40 4.62 2.93 -16.18
N SER A 41 5.37 1.85 -16.43
CA SER A 41 6.80 1.91 -16.69
C SER A 41 7.54 2.72 -15.63
N ASP A 42 7.23 2.43 -14.36
CA ASP A 42 7.76 3.18 -13.22
C ASP A 42 8.25 2.19 -12.17
N PRO A 43 9.58 2.09 -11.96
CA PRO A 43 10.12 1.12 -11.00
C PRO A 43 9.73 1.44 -9.55
N THR A 44 9.22 2.62 -9.27
CA THR A 44 8.77 2.99 -7.91
C THR A 44 7.27 2.78 -7.70
N ALA A 45 6.51 2.41 -8.74
CA ALA A 45 5.06 2.29 -8.67
C ALA A 45 4.61 0.95 -8.03
N HIS A 46 5.26 0.57 -6.94
CA HIS A 46 4.85 -0.55 -6.11
C HIS A 46 3.43 -0.31 -5.58
N ALA A 47 2.70 -1.39 -5.29
CA ALA A 47 1.32 -1.27 -4.80
C ALA A 47 1.25 -0.39 -3.55
N GLU A 48 2.19 -0.55 -2.62
CA GLU A 48 2.25 0.24 -1.40
C GLU A 48 2.47 1.73 -1.70
N MET A 49 3.41 2.04 -2.60
CA MET A 49 3.67 3.42 -3.02
C MET A 49 2.43 4.05 -3.62
N GLU A 50 1.76 3.32 -4.52
CA GLU A 50 0.56 3.81 -5.19
C GLU A 50 -0.61 3.96 -4.21
N ALA A 51 -0.74 3.06 -3.24
CA ALA A 51 -1.77 3.17 -2.21
C ALA A 51 -1.53 4.40 -1.32
N LEU A 52 -0.28 4.67 -0.93
CA LEU A 52 0.08 5.87 -0.18
C LEU A 52 -0.23 7.13 -0.98
N ARG A 53 0.12 7.15 -2.27
CA ARG A 53 -0.18 8.28 -3.16
C ARG A 53 -1.69 8.50 -3.29
N ASP A 54 -2.44 7.42 -3.45
CA ASP A 54 -3.90 7.48 -3.55
C ASP A 54 -4.52 8.05 -2.27
N ALA A 55 -4.09 7.58 -1.11
CA ALA A 55 -4.55 8.10 0.18
C ALA A 55 -4.23 9.57 0.34
N ALA A 56 -3.01 9.98 0.03
CA ALA A 56 -2.59 11.38 0.13
C ALA A 56 -3.43 12.27 -0.77
N ARG A 57 -3.72 11.83 -2.00
CA ARG A 57 -4.57 12.59 -2.91
C ARG A 57 -6.00 12.69 -2.41
N ARG A 58 -6.58 11.57 -1.97
CA ARG A 58 -7.97 11.54 -1.48
C ARG A 58 -8.16 12.39 -0.24
N LEU A 59 -7.22 12.33 0.68
CA LEU A 59 -7.28 13.06 1.94
C LEU A 59 -6.71 14.48 1.82
N ARG A 60 -6.11 14.81 0.68
CA ARG A 60 -5.46 16.10 0.41
C ARG A 60 -4.44 16.47 1.48
N THR A 61 -3.64 15.49 1.89
CA THR A 61 -2.59 15.69 2.88
C THR A 61 -1.48 14.67 2.67
N ARG A 62 -0.25 15.07 2.99
CA ARG A 62 0.87 14.14 3.05
C ARG A 62 1.00 13.48 4.43
N ASP A 63 0.21 13.93 5.39
CA ASP A 63 0.22 13.38 6.75
C ASP A 63 -0.85 12.29 6.87
N LEU A 64 -0.41 11.03 6.88
CA LEU A 64 -1.26 9.87 7.03
C LEU A 64 -1.14 9.27 8.44
N SER A 65 -0.83 10.11 9.44
CA SER A 65 -0.75 9.70 10.84
C SER A 65 -2.06 9.01 11.26
N GLY A 66 -1.93 7.92 12.01
CA GLY A 66 -3.07 7.13 12.45
C GLY A 66 -3.56 6.11 11.43
N CYS A 67 -3.02 6.14 10.20
CA CYS A 67 -3.40 5.16 9.17
C CYS A 67 -2.55 3.90 9.25
N VAL A 68 -3.09 2.82 8.72
CA VAL A 68 -2.44 1.51 8.64
C VAL A 68 -2.26 1.14 7.18
N LEU A 69 -1.06 0.70 6.81
CA LEU A 69 -0.77 0.19 5.48
C LEU A 69 -0.92 -1.33 5.49
N VAL A 70 -1.81 -1.87 4.66
CA VAL A 70 -2.04 -3.31 4.52
C VAL A 70 -1.65 -3.72 3.11
N SER A 71 -0.73 -4.67 3.00
CA SER A 71 -0.24 -5.13 1.70
C SER A 71 -0.20 -6.64 1.61
N THR A 72 -0.23 -7.16 0.38
CA THR A 72 -0.20 -8.62 0.15
C THR A 72 1.16 -9.22 0.47
N SER A 73 2.21 -8.41 0.47
CA SER A 73 3.56 -8.85 0.82
C SER A 73 4.23 -7.81 1.72
N ARG A 74 5.30 -8.22 2.38
CA ARG A 74 6.07 -7.30 3.24
C ARG A 74 6.59 -6.12 2.42
N PRO A 75 6.37 -4.87 2.86
CA PRO A 75 6.90 -3.71 2.17
C PRO A 75 8.43 -3.75 2.05
N CYS A 76 8.94 -3.38 0.88
CA CYS A 76 10.36 -3.22 0.67
C CYS A 76 10.88 -1.96 1.37
N ARG A 77 12.20 -1.75 1.35
CA ARG A 77 12.82 -0.60 2.00
C ARG A 77 12.29 0.74 1.50
N MET A 78 12.03 0.85 0.20
CA MET A 78 11.48 2.07 -0.39
C MET A 78 10.07 2.35 0.15
N CYS A 79 9.21 1.33 0.12
CA CYS A 79 7.82 1.48 0.57
C CYS A 79 7.76 1.73 2.08
N GLU A 80 8.62 1.08 2.85
CA GLU A 80 8.71 1.32 4.29
C GLU A 80 9.16 2.75 4.58
N ALA A 81 10.19 3.24 3.87
CA ALA A 81 10.65 4.61 4.04
C ALA A 81 9.55 5.62 3.69
N ALA A 82 8.86 5.40 2.57
CA ALA A 82 7.76 6.26 2.17
C ALA A 82 6.63 6.26 3.19
N ALA A 83 6.28 5.08 3.73
CA ALA A 83 5.28 4.96 4.79
C ALA A 83 5.70 5.75 6.04
N GLY A 84 6.98 5.67 6.41
CA GLY A 84 7.53 6.45 7.51
C GLY A 84 7.42 7.95 7.29
N TRP A 85 7.75 8.42 6.08
CA TRP A 85 7.61 9.84 5.74
C TRP A 85 6.17 10.31 5.79
N ALA A 86 5.23 9.42 5.48
CA ALA A 86 3.79 9.72 5.53
C ALA A 86 3.22 9.65 6.95
N GLY A 87 3.97 9.13 7.91
CA GLY A 87 3.51 9.00 9.29
C GLY A 87 2.63 7.79 9.53
N ILE A 88 2.68 6.78 8.65
CA ILE A 88 1.92 5.54 8.82
C ILE A 88 2.21 4.94 10.21
N SER A 89 1.16 4.58 10.94
CA SER A 89 1.28 4.10 12.31
C SER A 89 1.70 2.65 12.40
N ARG A 90 1.28 1.84 11.42
CA ARG A 90 1.51 0.39 11.44
C ARG A 90 1.44 -0.19 10.04
N MET A 91 2.26 -1.20 9.79
CA MET A 91 2.23 -1.97 8.54
C MET A 91 1.83 -3.41 8.84
N VAL A 92 0.88 -3.94 8.05
CA VAL A 92 0.39 -5.32 8.17
C VAL A 92 0.50 -5.95 6.79
N HIS A 93 0.94 -7.20 6.70
CA HIS A 93 1.12 -7.84 5.41
C HIS A 93 0.81 -9.33 5.43
N GLY A 94 0.48 -9.85 4.24
CA GLY A 94 0.22 -11.27 4.01
C GLY A 94 -1.12 -11.73 4.57
N GLU A 95 -1.52 -12.95 4.19
CA GLU A 95 -2.79 -13.53 4.61
C GLU A 95 -2.90 -13.69 6.13
N SER A 96 -1.78 -13.94 6.80
CA SER A 96 -1.73 -14.09 8.25
C SER A 96 -1.82 -12.75 8.99
N LEU A 97 -1.94 -11.64 8.28
CA LEU A 97 -1.97 -10.30 8.84
C LEU A 97 -0.80 -10.07 9.79
N THR A 98 0.41 -10.42 9.35
CA THR A 98 1.63 -10.22 10.13
C THR A 98 1.82 -8.72 10.40
N ASP A 99 1.87 -8.36 11.68
CA ASP A 99 2.06 -6.99 12.11
C ASP A 99 3.55 -6.67 12.12
N ALA A 100 3.99 -5.86 11.18
CA ALA A 100 5.39 -5.42 11.10
C ALA A 100 5.66 -4.18 11.95
N GLY A 101 4.65 -3.67 12.65
CA GLY A 101 4.77 -2.49 13.49
C GLY A 101 4.85 -1.19 12.71
N ALA A 102 5.34 -0.14 13.38
CA ALA A 102 5.54 1.15 12.74
C ALA A 102 6.74 1.08 11.77
N PRO A 103 6.72 1.91 10.70
CA PRO A 103 7.87 2.04 9.80
C PRO A 103 9.11 2.50 10.56
N ARG A 104 10.25 1.95 10.16
CA ARG A 104 11.54 2.30 10.79
C ARG A 104 12.27 3.39 10.05
#